data_174d8dfd92d746a6d12a62450ea80308
#
_entry.id   174d8dfd92d746a6d12a62450ea80308
#
_cell.length_a   1.000
_cell.length_b   1.000
_cell.length_c   1.000
_cell.angle_alpha   90.00
_cell.angle_beta   90.00
_cell.angle_gamma   90.00
#
_symmetry.space_group_name_H-M   'P 1'
#
loop_
_entity.id
_entity.type
_entity.pdbx_description
1 polymer ?
#
loop_
_entity_poly.entity_id
_entity_poly.type
_entity_poly.pdbx_seq_one_letter_code
_entity_poly.pdbx_strand_id
1 'polypeptide(L)' 'MKLWIGNIAPGTSDDEIRALVKKYAPDLECGSIERVDGDGSRPAAMLEVAGPIDAIVTRLNGMYWKERKLVVQSLNR' A
#
# COMPACT_ATOMS: atom_id res chain seq x y z
N MET A 1 -7.28 -9.94 5.29
CA MET A 1 -6.39 -9.03 6.03
C MET A 1 -6.29 -7.71 5.30
N LYS A 2 -6.02 -6.66 6.00
CA LYS A 2 -5.91 -5.33 5.40
C LYS A 2 -4.49 -4.80 5.51
N LEU A 3 -4.04 -4.17 4.42
CA LEU A 3 -2.74 -3.55 4.35
C LEU A 3 -2.93 -2.05 4.19
N TRP A 4 -2.29 -1.28 5.05
CA TRP A 4 -2.33 0.18 5.01
C TRP A 4 -1.05 0.68 4.36
N ILE A 5 -1.19 1.51 3.34
CA ILE A 5 -0.06 2.18 2.70
C ILE A 5 -0.31 3.68 2.79
N GLY A 6 0.49 4.36 3.57
CA GLY A 6 0.36 5.80 3.79
C GLY A 6 1.47 6.60 3.14
N ASN A 7 1.30 7.91 3.11
CA ASN A 7 2.22 8.88 2.52
C ASN A 7 2.46 8.60 1.03
N ILE A 8 1.39 8.28 0.33
CA ILE A 8 1.42 8.06 -1.11
C ILE A 8 1.46 9.43 -1.81
N ALA A 9 2.13 9.52 -2.94
CA ALA A 9 2.16 10.76 -3.70
C ALA A 9 0.76 11.10 -4.23
N PRO A 10 0.35 12.38 -4.17
CA PRO A 10 -0.93 12.78 -4.76
C PRO A 10 -1.00 12.43 -6.24
N GLY A 11 -2.17 12.04 -6.69
CA GLY A 11 -2.36 11.63 -8.09
C GLY A 11 -2.01 10.19 -8.40
N THR A 12 -1.56 9.42 -7.40
CA THR A 12 -1.27 8.00 -7.61
C THR A 12 -2.58 7.23 -7.81
N SER A 13 -2.63 6.42 -8.86
CA SER A 13 -3.82 5.62 -9.16
C SER A 13 -3.82 4.30 -8.39
N ASP A 14 -4.99 3.68 -8.31
CA ASP A 14 -5.12 2.36 -7.71
C ASP A 14 -4.29 1.32 -8.47
N ASP A 15 -4.22 1.44 -9.79
CA ASP A 15 -3.44 0.52 -10.60
C ASP A 15 -1.95 0.62 -10.30
N GLU A 16 -1.46 1.82 -10.03
CA GLU A 16 -0.08 2.01 -9.64
C GLU A 16 0.22 1.35 -8.28
N ILE A 17 -0.72 1.46 -7.35
CA ILE A 17 -0.59 0.83 -6.03
C ILE A 17 -0.57 -0.69 -6.17
N ARG A 18 -1.49 -1.23 -6.97
CA ARG A 18 -1.52 -2.68 -7.22
C ARG A 18 -0.24 -3.17 -7.88
N ALA A 19 0.28 -2.42 -8.83
CA ALA A 19 1.52 -2.77 -9.50
C ALA A 19 2.70 -2.78 -8.52
N LEU A 20 2.74 -1.81 -7.61
CA LEU A 20 3.77 -1.77 -6.58
C LEU A 20 3.74 -3.01 -5.70
N VAL A 21 2.55 -3.36 -5.19
CA VAL A 21 2.41 -4.53 -4.33
C VAL A 21 2.75 -5.80 -5.10
N LYS A 22 2.29 -5.92 -6.33
CA LYS A 22 2.53 -7.12 -7.13
C LYS A 22 4.02 -7.28 -7.46
N LYS A 23 4.74 -6.19 -7.64
CA LYS A 23 6.16 -6.23 -7.92
C LYS A 23 6.96 -6.84 -6.76
N TYR A 24 6.59 -6.51 -5.53
CA TYR A 24 7.33 -6.97 -4.35
C TYR A 24 6.70 -8.17 -3.66
N ALA A 25 5.46 -8.49 -3.97
CA ALA A 25 4.76 -9.64 -3.40
C ALA A 25 3.84 -10.26 -4.46
N PRO A 26 4.41 -10.92 -5.47
CA PRO A 26 3.59 -11.47 -6.57
C PRO A 26 2.63 -12.57 -6.12
N ASP A 27 2.87 -13.19 -4.97
CA ASP A 27 2.00 -14.23 -4.44
C ASP A 27 0.86 -13.68 -3.61
N LEU A 28 0.86 -12.39 -3.33
CA LEU A 28 -0.18 -11.75 -2.53
C LEU A 28 -1.35 -11.36 -3.44
N GLU A 29 -2.53 -11.79 -3.06
CA GLU A 29 -3.73 -11.39 -3.80
C GLU A 29 -4.24 -10.06 -3.27
N CYS A 30 -4.40 -9.09 -4.16
CA CYS A 30 -4.96 -7.79 -3.84
C CYS A 30 -6.40 -7.73 -4.32
N GLY A 31 -7.30 -7.54 -3.37
CA GLY A 31 -8.71 -7.32 -3.67
C GLY A 31 -9.02 -5.84 -3.85
N SER A 32 -10.02 -5.36 -3.15
CA SER A 32 -10.43 -3.97 -3.26
C SER A 32 -9.41 -3.02 -2.63
N ILE A 33 -9.37 -1.81 -3.17
CA ILE A 33 -8.57 -0.71 -2.62
C ILE A 33 -9.51 0.37 -2.16
N GLU A 34 -9.38 0.79 -0.92
CA GLU A 34 -10.11 1.91 -0.38
C GLU A 34 -9.16 3.08 -0.20
N ARG A 35 -9.46 4.20 -0.85
CA ARG A 35 -8.61 5.38 -0.78
C ARG A 35 -8.97 6.23 0.42
N VAL A 36 -7.95 6.71 1.12
CA VAL A 36 -8.11 7.60 2.26
C VAL A 36 -7.25 8.82 1.97
N ASP A 37 -7.82 9.80 1.32
CA ASP A 37 -7.06 10.94 0.83
C ASP A 37 -6.81 12.05 1.87
N GLY A 38 -7.63 12.08 2.92
CA GLY A 38 -7.49 13.11 3.93
C GLY A 38 -7.61 14.49 3.33
N ASP A 39 -6.61 15.34 3.57
CA ASP A 39 -6.56 16.67 2.98
C ASP A 39 -5.88 16.69 1.59
N GLY A 40 -5.49 15.53 1.09
CA GLY A 40 -4.87 15.39 -0.21
C GLY A 40 -3.35 15.50 -0.22
N SER A 41 -2.74 15.94 0.88
CA SER A 41 -1.28 16.08 0.94
C SER A 41 -0.56 14.77 1.24
N ARG A 42 -1.23 13.86 1.95
CA ARG A 42 -0.69 12.55 2.31
C ARG A 42 -1.74 11.47 2.06
N PRO A 43 -2.05 11.19 0.80
CA PRO A 43 -3.03 10.15 0.52
C PRO A 43 -2.56 8.79 1.06
N ALA A 44 -3.53 7.98 1.42
CA ALA A 44 -3.28 6.61 1.86
C ALA A 44 -4.23 5.68 1.14
N ALA A 45 -3.92 4.39 1.21
CA ALA A 45 -4.77 3.37 0.64
C ALA A 45 -4.85 2.18 1.60
N MET A 46 -6.02 1.60 1.70
CA MET A 46 -6.23 0.39 2.47
C MET A 46 -6.61 -0.71 1.49
N LEU A 47 -5.81 -1.76 1.44
CA LEU A 47 -6.00 -2.85 0.50
C LEU A 47 -6.49 -4.08 1.25
N GLU A 48 -7.50 -4.72 0.70
CA GLU A 48 -7.87 -6.06 1.15
C GLU A 48 -6.94 -7.06 0.49
N VAL A 49 -6.19 -7.81 1.28
CA VAL A 49 -5.17 -8.73 0.75
C VAL A 49 -5.32 -10.12 1.36
N ALA A 50 -4.92 -11.11 0.59
CA ALA A 50 -4.89 -12.49 1.04
C ALA A 50 -3.50 -13.06 0.76
N GLY A 51 -2.91 -13.67 1.78
CA GLY A 51 -1.59 -14.26 1.69
C GLY A 51 -0.66 -13.75 2.78
N PRO A 52 0.63 -14.10 2.71
CA PRO A 52 1.60 -13.67 3.71
C PRO A 52 1.94 -12.18 3.51
N ILE A 53 1.57 -11.35 4.49
CA ILE A 53 1.75 -9.91 4.39
C ILE A 53 2.97 -9.38 5.15
N ASP A 54 3.53 -10.15 6.07
CA ASP A 54 4.65 -9.67 6.88
C ASP A 54 5.85 -9.27 6.05
N ALA A 55 6.15 -10.06 5.03
CA ALA A 55 7.29 -9.78 4.15
C ALA A 55 7.07 -8.49 3.35
N ILE A 56 5.85 -8.26 2.86
CA ILE A 56 5.57 -7.05 2.09
C ILE A 56 5.59 -5.82 2.98
N VAL A 57 5.08 -5.92 4.20
CA VAL A 57 5.15 -4.81 5.16
C VAL A 57 6.61 -4.44 5.42
N THR A 58 7.45 -5.43 5.70
CA THR A 58 8.86 -5.19 5.95
C THR A 58 9.56 -4.55 4.76
N ARG A 59 9.23 -4.98 3.55
CA ARG A 59 9.85 -4.44 2.34
C ARG A 59 9.41 -3.03 2.02
N LEU A 60 8.12 -2.75 2.14
CA LEU A 60 7.58 -1.47 1.69
C LEU A 60 7.63 -0.38 2.75
N ASN A 61 7.63 -0.76 4.03
CA ASN A 61 7.66 0.25 5.08
C ASN A 61 9.00 0.97 5.07
N GLY A 62 8.96 2.27 4.86
CA GLY A 62 10.17 3.08 4.78
C GLY A 62 10.79 3.14 3.39
N MET A 63 10.21 2.46 2.40
CA MET A 63 10.73 2.51 1.04
C MET A 63 10.38 3.84 0.39
N TYR A 64 11.32 4.38 -0.38
CA TYR A 64 11.05 5.56 -1.18
C TYR A 64 10.33 5.17 -2.47
N TRP A 65 9.18 5.78 -2.69
CA TRP A 65 8.39 5.58 -3.90
C TRP A 65 7.80 6.90 -4.33
N LYS A 66 8.07 7.28 -5.56
CA LYS A 66 7.67 8.60 -6.09
C LYS A 66 8.19 9.74 -5.19
N GLU A 67 9.43 9.62 -4.75
CA GLU A 67 10.12 10.60 -3.91
C GLU A 67 9.52 10.79 -2.52
N ARG A 68 8.76 9.80 -2.06
CA ARG A 68 8.19 9.81 -0.71
C ARG A 68 8.49 8.52 0.01
N LYS A 69 8.66 8.62 1.30
CA LYS A 69 8.91 7.47 2.16
C LYS A 69 7.58 6.88 2.57
N LEU A 70 7.30 5.68 2.13
CA LEU A 70 6.03 5.02 2.43
C LEU A 70 5.94 4.59 3.88
N VAL A 71 4.72 4.64 4.42
CA VAL A 71 4.40 4.08 5.73
C VAL A 71 3.46 2.91 5.48
N VAL A 72 3.93 1.70 5.77
CA VAL A 72 3.16 0.50 5.48
C VAL A 72 2.98 -0.31 6.76
N GLN A 73 1.76 -0.72 7.02
CA GLN A 73 1.46 -1.54 8.19
C GLN A 73 0.28 -2.45 7.90
N SER A 74 0.24 -3.56 8.63
CA SER A 74 -0.89 -4.47 8.52
C SER A 74 -1.96 -4.10 9.54
N LEU A 75 -3.21 -4.22 9.13
CA LEU A 75 -4.36 -4.01 10.01
C LEU A 75 -5.02 -5.37 10.19
N ASN A 76 -4.86 -5.95 11.37
CA ASN A 76 -5.38 -7.29 11.67
C ASN A 76 -6.82 -7.21 12.15
N ARG A 77 -7.72 -6.94 11.24
CA ARG A 77 -9.14 -6.89 11.60
C ARG A 77 -10.03 -7.29 10.46
#